data_4939f752434c5703046fd701154582dd
#
_entry.id   4939f752434c5703046fd701154582dd
#
_cell.length_a   1.000
_cell.length_b   1.000
_cell.length_c   1.000
_cell.angle_alpha   90.00
_cell.angle_beta   90.00
_cell.angle_gamma   90.00
#
_symmetry.space_group_name_H-M   'P 1'
#
loop_
_entity.id
_entity.type
_entity.pdbx_description
1 polymer ?
#
loop_
_entity_poly.entity_id
_entity_poly.type
_entity_poly.pdbx_seq_one_letter_code
_entity_poly.pdbx_strand_id
1 'polypeptide(L)'
;SFLPFPILIALYSIIRQPLSRFMMLSKDVVTEITTLATTLGYNAELVRKGYEEIGLAKFISDNFAEFSGKFDGLLNVNYNFLGLDLTVMPGDVWKDFFTGGWPVIGVVLIPFISGALSFLQSKVSMSGNVAAEGNDAAARSNRMMMWMMPLMSLWIGFTLPAALGVYWIVNSLLYAIQEKVLTKYYKSHMEDELSEKEKQKRDDRLRRMEAAREQQRKIAAEEAEKKTLKEKRAEKQAAKATKKKNSTNESGRIGDRPYARGRSYDPEHYGE
;
A
#
# COMPACT_ATOMS: atom_id res chain seq x y z
N SER A 1 10.79 3.60 -7.46
CA SER A 1 12.23 3.76 -7.24
C SER A 1 12.93 2.43 -7.48
N PHE A 2 13.70 2.29 -8.59
CA PHE A 2 14.42 1.03 -8.96
C PHE A 2 15.78 0.89 -8.24
N LEU A 3 16.11 1.84 -7.38
CA LEU A 3 17.41 1.91 -6.68
C LEU A 3 17.75 0.67 -5.82
N PRO A 4 16.80 -0.03 -5.16
CA PRO A 4 17.13 -1.21 -4.35
C PRO A 4 17.52 -2.45 -5.15
N PHE A 5 17.13 -2.59 -6.42
CA PHE A 5 17.39 -3.79 -7.20
C PHE A 5 18.88 -4.09 -7.45
N PRO A 6 19.74 -3.14 -7.84
CA PRO A 6 21.17 -3.40 -8.00
C PRO A 6 21.83 -3.84 -6.70
N ILE A 7 21.45 -3.23 -5.57
CA ILE A 7 21.96 -3.58 -4.24
C ILE A 7 21.54 -5.01 -3.88
N LEU A 8 20.29 -5.36 -4.14
CA LEU A 8 19.75 -6.69 -3.86
C LEU A 8 20.46 -7.76 -4.70
N ILE A 9 20.72 -7.50 -5.99
CA ILE A 9 21.48 -8.41 -6.86
C ILE A 9 22.92 -8.57 -6.36
N ALA A 10 23.56 -7.48 -5.95
CA ALA A 10 24.90 -7.52 -5.39
C ALA A 10 24.95 -8.33 -4.10
N LEU A 11 24.04 -8.07 -3.15
CA LEU A 11 23.91 -8.83 -1.91
C LEU A 11 23.62 -10.30 -2.16
N TYR A 12 22.70 -10.61 -3.06
CA TYR A 12 22.42 -11.99 -3.46
C TYR A 12 23.67 -12.68 -4.01
N SER A 13 24.43 -11.98 -4.86
CA SER A 13 25.67 -12.50 -5.42
C SER A 13 26.73 -12.78 -4.35
N ILE A 14 26.88 -11.87 -3.37
CA ILE A 14 27.81 -11.99 -2.25
C ILE A 14 27.42 -13.18 -1.35
N ILE A 15 26.15 -13.31 -1.00
CA ILE A 15 25.66 -14.39 -0.13
C ILE A 15 25.80 -15.75 -0.83
N ARG A 16 25.50 -15.81 -2.13
CA ARG A 16 25.56 -17.05 -2.91
C ARG A 16 27.01 -17.50 -3.18
N GLN A 17 27.94 -16.54 -3.34
CA GLN A 17 29.32 -16.77 -3.68
C GLN A 17 30.24 -16.07 -2.67
N PRO A 18 30.27 -16.52 -1.39
CA PRO A 18 30.97 -15.81 -0.34
C PRO A 18 32.50 -15.86 -0.52
N LEU A 19 33.07 -16.94 -1.05
CA LEU A 19 34.53 -17.05 -1.26
C LEU A 19 34.97 -16.14 -2.42
N SER A 20 34.29 -16.21 -3.55
CA SER A 20 34.68 -15.47 -4.76
C SER A 20 34.26 -14.01 -4.73
N ARG A 21 33.10 -13.64 -4.12
CA ARG A 21 32.52 -12.29 -4.18
C ARG A 21 32.70 -11.48 -2.91
N PHE A 22 32.62 -12.11 -1.73
CA PHE A 22 32.83 -11.42 -0.47
C PHE A 22 34.32 -11.43 -0.05
N MET A 23 34.94 -12.59 -0.03
CA MET A 23 36.38 -12.72 0.32
C MET A 23 37.32 -12.40 -0.85
N MET A 24 36.77 -12.23 -2.07
CA MET A 24 37.52 -11.92 -3.30
C MET A 24 38.65 -12.90 -3.62
N LEU A 25 38.49 -14.17 -3.24
CA LEU A 25 39.46 -15.19 -3.53
C LEU A 25 39.50 -15.52 -5.03
N SER A 26 40.70 -15.81 -5.54
CA SER A 26 40.83 -16.23 -6.94
C SER A 26 40.23 -17.62 -7.16
N LYS A 27 39.85 -17.91 -8.41
CA LYS A 27 39.25 -19.20 -8.77
C LYS A 27 40.17 -20.38 -8.42
N ASP A 28 41.47 -20.18 -8.58
CA ASP A 28 42.48 -21.23 -8.28
C ASP A 28 42.49 -21.54 -6.77
N VAL A 29 42.50 -20.51 -5.92
CA VAL A 29 42.40 -20.66 -4.47
C VAL A 29 41.11 -21.34 -4.06
N VAL A 30 39.96 -20.95 -4.65
CA VAL A 30 38.67 -21.60 -4.37
C VAL A 30 38.66 -23.06 -4.78
N THR A 31 39.36 -23.42 -5.88
CA THR A 31 39.51 -24.81 -6.31
C THR A 31 40.37 -25.61 -5.33
N GLU A 32 41.49 -25.05 -4.86
CA GLU A 32 42.34 -25.68 -3.85
C GLU A 32 41.60 -25.91 -2.53
N ILE A 33 40.84 -24.89 -2.08
CA ILE A 33 39.97 -24.98 -0.90
C ILE A 33 38.93 -26.09 -1.08
N THR A 34 38.30 -26.17 -2.26
CA THR A 34 37.31 -27.22 -2.56
C THR A 34 37.95 -28.61 -2.52
N THR A 35 39.16 -28.76 -3.06
CA THR A 35 39.86 -30.01 -3.04
C THR A 35 40.19 -30.43 -1.61
N LEU A 36 40.72 -29.52 -0.78
CA LEU A 36 40.97 -29.79 0.63
C LEU A 36 39.68 -30.13 1.39
N ALA A 37 38.60 -29.37 1.16
CA ALA A 37 37.32 -29.64 1.80
C ALA A 37 36.79 -31.03 1.42
N THR A 38 36.92 -31.43 0.15
CA THR A 38 36.53 -32.78 -0.30
C THR A 38 37.33 -33.88 0.39
N THR A 39 38.62 -33.70 0.63
CA THR A 39 39.43 -34.67 1.40
C THR A 39 38.98 -34.75 2.86
N LEU A 40 38.39 -33.68 3.40
CA LEU A 40 37.84 -33.62 4.76
C LEU A 40 36.35 -34.08 4.85
N GLY A 41 35.78 -34.53 3.74
CA GLY A 41 34.42 -35.08 3.70
C GLY A 41 33.34 -34.14 3.18
N TYR A 42 33.70 -32.98 2.63
CA TYR A 42 32.71 -32.12 1.94
C TYR A 42 32.21 -32.79 0.66
N ASN A 43 30.92 -32.85 0.50
CA ASN A 43 30.30 -33.36 -0.72
C ASN A 43 29.46 -32.27 -1.38
N ALA A 44 29.94 -31.72 -2.49
CA ALA A 44 29.25 -30.69 -3.26
C ALA A 44 27.93 -31.18 -3.92
N GLU A 45 27.77 -32.50 -4.15
CA GLU A 45 26.57 -33.06 -4.74
C GLU A 45 25.36 -32.99 -3.79
N LEU A 46 25.59 -32.90 -2.49
CA LEU A 46 24.53 -32.72 -1.47
C LEU A 46 24.03 -31.28 -1.41
N VAL A 47 24.76 -30.36 -2.01
CA VAL A 47 24.37 -28.94 -2.02
C VAL A 47 23.57 -28.65 -3.27
N ARG A 48 22.55 -27.78 -3.11
CA ARG A 48 21.73 -27.36 -4.24
C ARG A 48 22.56 -26.72 -5.34
N LYS A 49 22.33 -27.14 -6.58
CA LYS A 49 23.05 -26.62 -7.75
C LYS A 49 22.98 -25.09 -7.83
N GLY A 50 24.12 -24.46 -8.00
CA GLY A 50 24.29 -23.02 -8.03
C GLY A 50 24.49 -22.37 -6.65
N TYR A 51 24.54 -23.17 -5.58
CA TYR A 51 24.79 -22.73 -4.21
C TYR A 51 25.96 -23.50 -3.56
N GLU A 52 26.80 -24.12 -4.39
CA GLU A 52 27.90 -24.95 -3.95
C GLU A 52 28.89 -24.15 -3.08
N GLU A 53 29.12 -22.88 -3.42
CA GLU A 53 30.08 -22.03 -2.74
C GLU A 53 29.62 -21.62 -1.34
N ILE A 54 28.32 -21.39 -1.12
CA ILE A 54 27.79 -21.12 0.24
C ILE A 54 27.83 -22.39 1.10
N GLY A 55 27.53 -23.54 0.51
CA GLY A 55 27.70 -24.83 1.20
C GLY A 55 29.15 -25.10 1.61
N LEU A 56 30.09 -24.83 0.69
CA LEU A 56 31.52 -24.92 0.97
C LEU A 56 31.95 -23.96 2.09
N ALA A 57 31.49 -22.70 2.03
CA ALA A 57 31.84 -21.71 3.05
C ALA A 57 31.26 -22.08 4.44
N LYS A 58 30.07 -22.69 4.48
CA LYS A 58 29.52 -23.26 5.72
C LYS A 58 30.41 -24.39 6.26
N PHE A 59 30.79 -25.32 5.40
CA PHE A 59 31.67 -26.43 5.77
C PHE A 59 33.00 -25.92 6.31
N ILE A 60 33.58 -24.90 5.66
CA ILE A 60 34.81 -24.24 6.13
C ILE A 60 34.61 -23.62 7.51
N SER A 61 33.51 -22.92 7.72
CA SER A 61 33.16 -22.29 9.01
C SER A 61 33.11 -23.33 10.14
N ASP A 62 32.47 -24.48 9.87
CA ASP A 62 32.32 -25.55 10.84
C ASP A 62 33.65 -26.28 11.13
N ASN A 63 34.57 -26.27 10.18
CA ASN A 63 35.92 -26.94 10.27
C ASN A 63 37.07 -25.93 10.15
N PHE A 64 36.87 -24.69 10.56
CA PHE A 64 37.81 -23.60 10.28
C PHE A 64 39.25 -23.86 10.71
N ALA A 65 39.45 -24.61 11.78
CA ALA A 65 40.80 -24.99 12.27
C ALA A 65 41.64 -25.67 11.19
N GLU A 66 41.04 -26.48 10.32
CA GLU A 66 41.72 -27.21 9.25
C GLU A 66 42.12 -26.32 8.06
N PHE A 67 41.50 -25.17 7.92
CA PHE A 67 41.74 -24.21 6.83
C PHE A 67 42.57 -23.01 7.29
N SER A 68 42.55 -22.71 8.58
CA SER A 68 43.20 -21.53 9.16
C SER A 68 44.70 -21.50 8.86
N GLY A 69 45.16 -20.36 8.34
CA GLY A 69 46.58 -20.13 8.02
C GLY A 69 47.08 -20.81 6.73
N LYS A 70 46.23 -21.58 6.02
CA LYS A 70 46.57 -22.21 4.73
C LYS A 70 46.27 -21.35 3.52
N PHE A 71 45.30 -20.47 3.63
CA PHE A 71 44.83 -19.63 2.52
C PHE A 71 44.73 -18.18 2.95
N ASP A 72 45.47 -17.31 2.24
CA ASP A 72 45.42 -15.86 2.48
C ASP A 72 44.01 -15.28 2.13
N GLY A 73 43.49 -14.42 2.99
CA GLY A 73 42.22 -13.79 2.78
C GLY A 73 41.00 -14.65 3.14
N LEU A 74 41.19 -15.88 3.60
CA LEU A 74 40.08 -16.73 4.06
C LEU A 74 39.59 -16.26 5.43
N LEU A 75 38.32 -15.89 5.50
CA LEU A 75 37.67 -15.39 6.71
C LEU A 75 36.76 -16.47 7.32
N ASN A 76 36.77 -16.54 8.66
CA ASN A 76 35.76 -17.34 9.37
C ASN A 76 34.45 -16.59 9.46
N VAL A 77 33.49 -16.95 8.61
CA VAL A 77 32.16 -16.36 8.61
C VAL A 77 31.17 -17.27 9.34
N ASN A 78 30.64 -16.80 10.45
CA ASN A 78 29.62 -17.54 11.17
C ASN A 78 28.25 -17.42 10.49
N TYR A 79 27.73 -18.52 10.00
CA TYR A 79 26.40 -18.61 9.38
C TYR A 79 25.27 -18.96 10.35
N ASN A 80 25.60 -19.21 11.62
CA ASN A 80 24.61 -19.48 12.65
C ASN A 80 24.18 -18.19 13.35
N PHE A 81 22.88 -17.90 13.30
CA PHE A 81 22.29 -16.75 13.97
C PHE A 81 21.10 -17.21 14.80
N LEU A 82 21.11 -17.00 16.10
CA LEU A 82 20.06 -17.44 17.05
C LEU A 82 19.77 -18.95 16.98
N GLY A 83 20.76 -19.77 16.65
CA GLY A 83 20.61 -21.22 16.45
C GLY A 83 20.02 -21.61 15.10
N LEU A 84 19.90 -20.65 14.17
CA LEU A 84 19.40 -20.87 12.80
C LEU A 84 20.58 -20.88 11.83
N ASP A 85 20.62 -21.87 10.95
CA ASP A 85 21.56 -21.91 9.85
C ASP A 85 21.07 -21.04 8.70
N LEU A 86 21.70 -19.90 8.48
CA LEU A 86 21.31 -18.92 7.47
C LEU A 86 21.67 -19.32 6.03
N THR A 87 22.45 -20.40 5.84
CA THR A 87 22.74 -20.94 4.51
C THR A 87 21.60 -21.76 3.94
N VAL A 88 20.72 -22.27 4.80
CA VAL A 88 19.58 -23.12 4.46
C VAL A 88 18.51 -22.33 3.73
N MET A 89 17.91 -22.96 2.72
CA MET A 89 16.73 -22.43 2.03
C MET A 89 15.46 -22.90 2.73
N PRO A 90 14.58 -21.97 3.15
CA PRO A 90 13.33 -22.33 3.85
C PRO A 90 12.47 -23.33 3.07
N GLY A 91 12.48 -23.24 1.73
CA GLY A 91 11.72 -24.15 0.87
C GLY A 91 12.22 -25.60 0.87
N ASP A 92 13.48 -25.84 1.17
CA ASP A 92 14.04 -27.19 1.19
C ASP A 92 13.68 -27.93 2.50
N VAL A 93 13.56 -27.18 3.61
CA VAL A 93 13.26 -27.72 4.94
C VAL A 93 11.79 -27.59 5.37
N TRP A 94 10.94 -27.08 4.50
CA TRP A 94 9.51 -26.87 4.76
C TRP A 94 8.79 -28.14 5.22
N LYS A 95 9.17 -29.30 4.68
CA LYS A 95 8.54 -30.58 5.00
C LYS A 95 8.79 -31.02 6.45
N ASP A 96 9.92 -30.58 6.99
CA ASP A 96 10.35 -30.91 8.34
C ASP A 96 9.93 -29.88 9.39
N PHE A 97 9.02 -28.96 9.02
CA PHE A 97 8.58 -27.86 9.88
C PHE A 97 8.10 -28.32 11.26
N PHE A 98 7.37 -29.42 11.31
CA PHE A 98 6.83 -29.96 12.58
C PHE A 98 7.78 -30.91 13.33
N THR A 99 8.82 -31.40 12.68
CA THR A 99 9.72 -32.43 13.23
C THR A 99 11.13 -31.91 13.48
N GLY A 100 11.56 -30.86 12.77
CA GLY A 100 12.93 -30.37 12.78
C GLY A 100 13.32 -29.45 13.94
N GLY A 101 12.38 -29.16 14.86
CA GLY A 101 12.64 -28.29 16.01
C GLY A 101 12.92 -26.84 15.65
N TRP A 102 13.47 -26.07 16.61
CA TRP A 102 13.70 -24.63 16.46
C TRP A 102 14.55 -24.25 15.23
N PRO A 103 15.65 -24.93 14.88
CA PRO A 103 16.45 -24.57 13.73
C PRO A 103 15.64 -24.54 12.42
N VAL A 104 14.76 -25.52 12.22
CA VAL A 104 13.92 -25.62 11.03
C VAL A 104 12.74 -24.62 11.08
N ILE A 105 12.03 -24.60 12.22
CA ILE A 105 10.90 -23.69 12.42
C ILE A 105 11.32 -22.25 12.22
N GLY A 106 12.45 -21.83 12.82
CA GLY A 106 12.94 -20.47 12.72
C GLY A 106 13.30 -20.08 11.30
N VAL A 107 13.99 -20.95 10.55
CA VAL A 107 14.35 -20.71 9.14
C VAL A 107 13.08 -20.56 8.28
N VAL A 108 12.09 -21.42 8.48
CA VAL A 108 10.81 -21.36 7.73
C VAL A 108 9.98 -20.12 8.09
N LEU A 109 10.08 -19.61 9.32
CA LEU A 109 9.36 -18.40 9.74
C LEU A 109 9.95 -17.12 9.14
N ILE A 110 11.24 -17.09 8.78
CA ILE A 110 11.89 -15.91 8.21
C ILE A 110 11.15 -15.33 7.00
N PRO A 111 10.76 -16.10 5.96
CA PRO A 111 9.99 -15.58 4.84
C PRO A 111 8.65 -14.97 5.25
N PHE A 112 7.95 -15.58 6.21
CA PHE A 112 6.67 -15.04 6.68
C PHE A 112 6.83 -13.72 7.41
N ILE A 113 7.85 -13.61 8.28
CA ILE A 113 8.14 -12.37 9.01
C ILE A 113 8.56 -11.28 8.03
N SER A 114 9.45 -11.59 7.07
CA SER A 114 9.88 -10.63 6.06
C SER A 114 8.74 -10.19 5.14
N GLY A 115 7.86 -11.11 4.75
CA GLY A 115 6.65 -10.82 3.96
C GLY A 115 5.66 -9.93 4.72
N ALA A 116 5.41 -10.21 6.00
CA ALA A 116 4.55 -9.39 6.85
C ALA A 116 5.11 -7.97 7.03
N LEU A 117 6.42 -7.83 7.27
CA LEU A 117 7.08 -6.53 7.37
C LEU A 117 7.03 -5.76 6.05
N SER A 118 7.25 -6.43 4.93
CA SER A 118 7.12 -5.85 3.59
C SER A 118 5.70 -5.37 3.31
N PHE A 119 4.68 -6.10 3.76
CA PHE A 119 3.28 -5.70 3.66
C PHE A 119 3.00 -4.44 4.50
N LEU A 120 3.47 -4.40 5.74
CA LEU A 120 3.35 -3.23 6.62
C LEU A 120 4.04 -2.01 6.01
N GLN A 121 5.24 -2.18 5.47
CA GLN A 121 6.00 -1.13 4.79
C GLN A 121 5.23 -0.59 3.57
N SER A 122 4.67 -1.48 2.73
CA SER A 122 3.85 -1.08 1.59
C SER A 122 2.62 -0.29 2.00
N LYS A 123 1.95 -0.69 3.08
CA LYS A 123 0.78 0.00 3.62
C LYS A 123 1.13 1.41 4.13
N VAL A 124 2.25 1.56 4.84
CA VAL A 124 2.73 2.87 5.33
C VAL A 124 3.11 3.77 4.17
N SER A 125 3.87 3.27 3.19
CA SER A 125 4.27 4.02 2.00
C SER A 125 3.09 4.51 1.16
N MET A 126 2.01 3.73 1.07
CA MET A 126 0.81 4.12 0.32
C MET A 126 -0.10 5.07 1.09
N SER A 127 -0.09 5.05 2.43
CA SER A 127 -0.87 5.98 3.25
C SER A 127 -0.46 7.45 3.05
N GLY A 128 0.79 7.70 2.63
CA GLY A 128 1.28 9.04 2.27
C GLY A 128 0.83 9.54 0.89
N ASN A 129 0.35 8.66 0.01
CA ASN A 129 -0.01 8.96 -1.39
C ASN A 129 -1.54 9.01 -1.62
N VAL A 130 -2.31 9.53 -0.69
CA VAL A 130 -3.79 9.68 -0.78
C VAL A 130 -4.24 10.69 -1.86
N ALA A 131 -3.33 11.24 -2.66
CA ALA A 131 -3.64 12.26 -3.68
C ALA A 131 -4.15 11.70 -5.03
N ALA A 132 -4.44 10.41 -5.16
CA ALA A 132 -5.01 9.82 -6.38
C ALA A 132 -6.49 9.42 -6.22
N GLU A 133 -7.27 10.21 -5.47
CA GLU A 133 -8.72 10.10 -5.47
C GLU A 133 -9.28 10.71 -6.77
N GLY A 134 -9.57 9.84 -7.73
CA GLY A 134 -10.24 10.25 -8.98
C GLY A 134 -10.12 9.28 -10.16
N ASN A 135 -9.31 8.23 -10.04
CA ASN A 135 -9.18 7.27 -11.14
C ASN A 135 -9.27 5.83 -10.62
N ASP A 136 -10.41 5.18 -10.82
CA ASP A 136 -10.67 3.81 -10.39
C ASP A 136 -9.63 2.80 -10.91
N ALA A 137 -9.07 3.03 -12.10
CA ALA A 137 -8.02 2.21 -12.69
C ALA A 137 -6.70 2.32 -11.90
N ALA A 138 -6.32 3.52 -11.45
CA ALA A 138 -5.13 3.75 -10.65
C ALA A 138 -5.28 3.14 -9.24
N ALA A 139 -6.46 3.25 -8.63
CA ALA A 139 -6.77 2.65 -7.34
C ALA A 139 -6.71 1.12 -7.39
N ARG A 140 -7.20 0.51 -8.48
CA ARG A 140 -7.16 -0.94 -8.70
C ARG A 140 -5.73 -1.44 -8.93
N SER A 141 -4.93 -0.71 -9.72
CA SER A 141 -3.51 -0.99 -9.94
C SER A 141 -2.70 -0.90 -8.64
N ASN A 142 -2.92 0.13 -7.84
CA ASN A 142 -2.29 0.29 -6.54
C ASN A 142 -2.65 -0.84 -5.56
N ARG A 143 -3.91 -1.26 -5.52
CA ARG A 143 -4.34 -2.40 -4.68
C ARG A 143 -3.69 -3.71 -5.13
N MET A 144 -3.63 -3.97 -6.44
CA MET A 144 -2.96 -5.14 -7.00
C MET A 144 -1.47 -5.15 -6.65
N MET A 145 -0.78 -4.01 -6.78
CA MET A 145 0.63 -3.85 -6.44
C MET A 145 0.90 -4.08 -4.94
N MET A 146 -0.03 -3.63 -4.07
CA MET A 146 0.05 -3.81 -2.63
C MET A 146 0.04 -5.29 -2.20
N TRP A 147 -0.70 -6.15 -2.92
CA TRP A 147 -0.75 -7.59 -2.64
C TRP A 147 0.32 -8.39 -3.37
N MET A 148 0.68 -7.98 -4.59
CA MET A 148 1.65 -8.69 -5.40
C MET A 148 3.06 -8.60 -4.81
N MET A 149 3.46 -7.45 -4.28
CA MET A 149 4.80 -7.27 -3.69
C MET A 149 5.08 -8.20 -2.49
N PRO A 150 4.22 -8.29 -1.46
CA PRO A 150 4.44 -9.21 -0.35
C PRO A 150 4.41 -10.68 -0.76
N LEU A 151 3.53 -11.06 -1.69
CA LEU A 151 3.46 -12.44 -2.21
C LEU A 151 4.75 -12.81 -2.95
N MET A 152 5.27 -11.90 -3.78
CA MET A 152 6.55 -12.11 -4.47
C MET A 152 7.71 -12.18 -3.48
N SER A 153 7.73 -11.32 -2.45
CA SER A 153 8.73 -11.34 -1.38
C SER A 153 8.70 -12.67 -0.61
N LEU A 154 7.50 -13.18 -0.31
CA LEU A 154 7.33 -14.49 0.34
C LEU A 154 7.89 -15.61 -0.55
N TRP A 155 7.50 -15.66 -1.82
CA TRP A 155 7.98 -16.68 -2.77
C TRP A 155 9.50 -16.65 -2.93
N ILE A 156 10.10 -15.47 -3.07
CA ILE A 156 11.55 -15.29 -3.16
C ILE A 156 12.20 -15.75 -1.84
N GLY A 157 11.61 -15.39 -0.69
CA GLY A 157 12.13 -15.78 0.62
C GLY A 157 12.17 -17.29 0.85
N PHE A 158 11.30 -18.08 0.21
CA PHE A 158 11.36 -19.54 0.26
C PHE A 158 12.39 -20.16 -0.67
N THR A 159 12.75 -19.46 -1.75
CA THR A 159 13.67 -19.97 -2.79
C THR A 159 15.12 -19.57 -2.60
N LEU A 160 15.39 -18.60 -1.73
CA LEU A 160 16.73 -18.08 -1.45
C LEU A 160 17.20 -18.47 -0.05
N PRO A 161 18.53 -18.42 0.22
CA PRO A 161 19.07 -18.66 1.55
C PRO A 161 18.44 -17.75 2.61
N ALA A 162 18.23 -18.30 3.81
CA ALA A 162 17.59 -17.59 4.93
C ALA A 162 18.31 -16.27 5.29
N ALA A 163 19.62 -16.17 5.03
CA ALA A 163 20.40 -14.95 5.19
C ALA A 163 19.79 -13.73 4.48
N LEU A 164 19.24 -13.91 3.27
CA LEU A 164 18.55 -12.83 2.55
C LEU A 164 17.26 -12.41 3.23
N GLY A 165 16.51 -13.37 3.78
CA GLY A 165 15.30 -13.09 4.53
C GLY A 165 15.59 -12.27 5.79
N VAL A 166 16.67 -12.61 6.52
CA VAL A 166 17.14 -11.82 7.67
C VAL A 166 17.55 -10.40 7.25
N TYR A 167 18.27 -10.27 6.13
CA TYR A 167 18.57 -8.95 5.57
C TYR A 167 17.29 -8.12 5.32
N TRP A 168 16.26 -8.72 4.71
CA TRP A 168 14.98 -8.03 4.47
C TRP A 168 14.27 -7.61 5.76
N ILE A 169 14.29 -8.47 6.78
CA ILE A 169 13.74 -8.14 8.10
C ILE A 169 14.46 -6.91 8.68
N VAL A 170 15.80 -6.94 8.73
CA VAL A 170 16.61 -5.85 9.25
C VAL A 170 16.40 -4.57 8.45
N ASN A 171 16.41 -4.65 7.13
CA ASN A 171 16.16 -3.51 6.24
C ASN A 171 14.76 -2.89 6.47
N SER A 172 13.72 -3.72 6.61
CA SER A 172 12.36 -3.24 6.87
C SER A 172 12.22 -2.59 8.25
N LEU A 173 12.92 -3.11 9.27
CA LEU A 173 12.96 -2.51 10.59
C LEU A 173 13.69 -1.15 10.58
N LEU A 174 14.85 -1.09 9.92
CA LEU A 174 15.60 0.16 9.76
C LEU A 174 14.77 1.21 9.01
N TYR A 175 14.08 0.80 7.94
CA TYR A 175 13.17 1.68 7.21
C TYR A 175 12.06 2.21 8.11
N ALA A 176 11.43 1.36 8.91
CA ALA A 176 10.36 1.79 9.83
C ALA A 176 10.87 2.75 10.91
N ILE A 177 12.08 2.55 11.41
CA ILE A 177 12.74 3.46 12.37
C ILE A 177 13.03 4.79 11.67
N GLN A 178 13.65 4.74 10.50
CA GLN A 178 13.98 5.91 9.70
C GLN A 178 12.73 6.74 9.38
N GLU A 179 11.65 6.10 8.94
CA GLU A 179 10.37 6.76 8.65
C GLU A 179 9.83 7.49 9.89
N LYS A 180 9.82 6.85 11.06
CA LYS A 180 9.38 7.48 12.31
C LYS A 180 10.25 8.65 12.72
N VAL A 181 11.58 8.50 12.62
CA VAL A 181 12.54 9.55 13.01
C VAL A 181 12.43 10.73 12.05
N LEU A 182 12.42 10.47 10.73
CA LEU A 182 12.28 11.52 9.72
C LEU A 182 10.93 12.25 9.85
N THR A 183 9.82 11.50 10.00
CA THR A 183 8.49 12.10 10.15
C THR A 183 8.43 12.98 11.39
N LYS A 184 8.99 12.55 12.52
CA LYS A 184 9.06 13.35 13.73
C LYS A 184 9.93 14.59 13.55
N TYR A 185 11.11 14.42 12.95
CA TYR A 185 12.04 15.52 12.67
C TYR A 185 11.43 16.55 11.71
N TYR A 186 10.86 16.09 10.59
CA TYR A 186 10.23 16.99 9.61
C TYR A 186 8.99 17.68 10.17
N LYS A 187 8.13 16.99 10.93
CA LYS A 187 7.00 17.67 11.59
C LYS A 187 7.46 18.75 12.55
N SER A 188 8.48 18.48 13.36
CA SER A 188 9.03 19.44 14.32
C SER A 188 9.70 20.64 13.66
N HIS A 189 10.39 20.44 12.52
CA HIS A 189 11.15 21.50 11.85
C HIS A 189 10.39 22.19 10.71
N MET A 190 9.46 21.49 10.02
CA MET A 190 8.64 22.13 8.98
C MET A 190 7.52 23.02 9.55
N GLU A 191 7.08 22.80 10.79
CA GLU A 191 6.18 23.73 11.45
C GLU A 191 6.90 25.04 11.79
N ASP A 192 8.20 24.98 12.08
CA ASP A 192 9.02 26.15 12.37
C ASP A 192 9.55 26.87 11.10
N GLU A 193 9.78 26.13 10.00
CA GLU A 193 10.34 26.67 8.75
C GLU A 193 9.29 27.02 7.67
N LEU A 194 8.01 26.80 7.90
CA LEU A 194 7.01 27.42 7.02
C LEU A 194 7.17 28.94 7.13
N SER A 195 7.90 29.50 6.18
CA SER A 195 8.10 30.94 6.05
C SER A 195 6.74 31.63 6.30
N GLU A 196 6.74 32.73 7.05
CA GLU A 196 5.51 33.51 7.29
C GLU A 196 4.73 33.81 6.00
N LYS A 197 5.45 33.91 4.86
CA LYS A 197 4.86 34.03 3.51
C LYS A 197 4.07 32.80 3.06
N GLU A 198 4.47 31.60 3.45
CA GLU A 198 3.71 30.37 3.11
C GLU A 198 2.52 30.18 4.04
N LYS A 199 2.66 30.55 5.30
CA LYS A 199 1.54 30.64 6.26
C LYS A 199 0.50 31.64 5.76
N GLN A 200 0.92 32.84 5.35
CA GLN A 200 0.03 33.85 4.75
C GLN A 200 -0.63 33.36 3.47
N LYS A 201 0.11 32.74 2.55
CA LYS A 201 -0.46 32.17 1.31
C LYS A 201 -1.49 31.08 1.58
N ARG A 202 -1.25 30.25 2.59
CA ARG A 202 -2.20 29.20 3.00
C ARG A 202 -3.46 29.80 3.61
N ASP A 203 -3.31 30.78 4.50
CA ASP A 203 -4.42 31.47 5.13
C ASP A 203 -5.24 32.28 4.13
N ASP A 204 -4.61 32.96 3.18
CA ASP A 204 -5.29 33.66 2.08
C ASP A 204 -6.06 32.67 1.20
N ARG A 205 -5.51 31.48 0.95
CA ARG A 205 -6.19 30.45 0.17
C ARG A 205 -7.41 29.90 0.93
N LEU A 206 -7.28 29.68 2.22
CA LEU A 206 -8.39 29.25 3.08
C LEU A 206 -9.48 30.33 3.12
N ARG A 207 -9.12 31.61 3.34
CA ARG A 207 -10.08 32.74 3.32
C ARG A 207 -10.83 32.86 1.98
N ARG A 208 -10.12 32.68 0.85
CA ARG A 208 -10.75 32.68 -0.49
C ARG A 208 -11.72 31.52 -0.66
N MET A 209 -11.38 30.33 -0.18
CA MET A 209 -12.29 29.16 -0.22
C MET A 209 -13.50 29.35 0.69
N GLU A 210 -13.33 29.90 1.87
CA GLU A 210 -14.45 30.22 2.79
C GLU A 210 -15.37 31.28 2.19
N ALA A 211 -14.82 32.35 1.65
CA ALA A 211 -15.60 33.39 0.97
C ALA A 211 -16.37 32.85 -0.24
N ALA A 212 -15.75 31.96 -1.03
CA ALA A 212 -16.42 31.29 -2.15
C ALA A 212 -17.57 30.38 -1.67
N ARG A 213 -17.37 29.63 -0.60
CA ARG A 213 -18.43 28.81 0.03
C ARG A 213 -19.56 29.66 0.58
N GLU A 214 -19.25 30.79 1.19
CA GLU A 214 -20.25 31.72 1.70
C GLU A 214 -21.07 32.37 0.57
N GLN A 215 -20.41 32.73 -0.53
CA GLN A 215 -21.10 33.21 -1.73
C GLN A 215 -22.01 32.14 -2.32
N GLN A 216 -21.55 30.92 -2.44
CA GLN A 216 -22.39 29.80 -2.91
C GLN A 216 -23.60 29.56 -2.01
N ARG A 217 -23.43 29.66 -0.68
CA ARG A 217 -24.55 29.56 0.27
C ARG A 217 -25.56 30.70 0.09
N LYS A 218 -25.09 31.93 -0.13
CA LYS A 218 -25.98 33.10 -0.38
C LYS A 218 -26.74 32.93 -1.68
N ILE A 219 -26.09 32.51 -2.76
CA ILE A 219 -26.72 32.23 -4.05
C ILE A 219 -27.75 31.11 -3.91
N ALA A 220 -27.43 30.02 -3.24
CA ALA A 220 -28.36 28.91 -3.01
C ALA A 220 -29.57 29.34 -2.15
N ALA A 221 -29.35 30.18 -1.16
CA ALA A 221 -30.45 30.74 -0.33
C ALA A 221 -31.37 31.67 -1.15
N GLU A 222 -30.79 32.56 -1.98
CA GLU A 222 -31.60 33.41 -2.89
C GLU A 222 -32.38 32.60 -3.93
N GLU A 223 -31.81 31.54 -4.48
CA GLU A 223 -32.50 30.66 -5.41
C GLU A 223 -33.64 29.89 -4.73
N ALA A 224 -33.43 29.42 -3.50
CA ALA A 224 -34.45 28.79 -2.70
C ALA A 224 -35.60 29.76 -2.39
N GLU A 225 -35.29 31.01 -2.04
CA GLU A 225 -36.30 32.07 -1.80
C GLU A 225 -37.07 32.42 -3.07
N LYS A 226 -36.41 32.54 -4.21
CA LYS A 226 -37.02 32.75 -5.53
C LYS A 226 -37.94 31.59 -5.93
N LYS A 227 -37.59 30.34 -5.62
CA LYS A 227 -38.44 29.16 -5.85
C LYS A 227 -39.71 29.23 -5.00
N THR A 228 -39.58 29.48 -3.70
CA THR A 228 -40.72 29.58 -2.79
C THR A 228 -41.69 30.76 -3.15
N LEU A 229 -41.13 31.88 -3.60
CA LEU A 229 -41.91 33.02 -4.11
C LEU A 229 -42.64 32.69 -5.41
N LYS A 230 -42.03 31.93 -6.32
CA LYS A 230 -42.67 31.44 -7.56
C LYS A 230 -43.83 30.48 -7.23
N GLU A 231 -43.62 29.55 -6.32
CA GLU A 231 -44.65 28.61 -5.86
C GLU A 231 -45.82 29.34 -5.22
N LYS A 232 -45.58 30.28 -4.31
CA LYS A 232 -46.62 31.11 -3.71
C LYS A 232 -47.41 31.97 -4.73
N ARG A 233 -46.68 32.45 -5.78
CA ARG A 233 -47.38 33.19 -6.89
C ARG A 233 -48.24 32.28 -7.75
N ALA A 234 -47.74 31.06 -8.05
CA ALA A 234 -48.49 30.06 -8.79
C ALA A 234 -49.74 29.60 -8.01
N GLU A 235 -49.60 29.39 -6.71
CA GLU A 235 -50.73 29.03 -5.82
C GLU A 235 -51.77 30.14 -5.73
N LYS A 236 -51.34 31.41 -5.60
CA LYS A 236 -52.26 32.57 -5.65
C LYS A 236 -52.97 32.73 -7.00
N GLN A 237 -52.29 32.43 -8.12
CA GLN A 237 -52.91 32.46 -9.45
C GLN A 237 -53.90 31.32 -9.62
N ALA A 238 -53.58 30.12 -9.16
CA ALA A 238 -54.49 28.98 -9.17
C ALA A 238 -55.76 29.26 -8.30
N ALA A 239 -55.55 29.81 -7.09
CA ALA A 239 -56.66 30.21 -6.23
C ALA A 239 -57.52 31.29 -6.83
N LYS A 240 -56.94 32.28 -7.55
CA LYS A 240 -57.73 33.32 -8.30
C LYS A 240 -58.50 32.73 -9.48
N ALA A 241 -57.90 31.78 -10.20
CA ALA A 241 -58.58 31.09 -11.32
C ALA A 241 -59.75 30.25 -10.83
N THR A 242 -59.56 29.56 -9.68
CA THR A 242 -60.65 28.80 -9.05
C THR A 242 -61.78 29.71 -8.56
N LYS A 243 -61.48 30.90 -7.96
CA LYS A 243 -62.47 31.90 -7.57
C LYS A 243 -63.26 32.49 -8.78
N LYS A 244 -62.53 32.72 -9.90
CA LYS A 244 -63.13 33.23 -11.13
C LYS A 244 -64.05 32.19 -11.80
N LYS A 245 -63.76 30.91 -11.69
CA LYS A 245 -64.60 29.80 -12.15
C LYS A 245 -65.86 29.65 -11.30
N ASN A 246 -65.79 30.00 -10.02
CA ASN A 246 -66.92 29.86 -9.09
C ASN A 246 -67.74 31.18 -8.88
N SER A 247 -67.32 32.29 -9.54
CA SER A 247 -68.09 33.53 -9.46
C SER A 247 -69.25 33.50 -10.44
N THR A 248 -70.42 34.01 -10.00
CA THR A 248 -71.60 34.17 -10.82
C THR A 248 -71.39 35.30 -11.83
N ASN A 249 -71.63 35.07 -13.11
CA ASN A 249 -71.60 36.09 -14.14
C ASN A 249 -72.95 36.96 -14.10
N GLU A 250 -73.02 38.00 -14.95
CA GLU A 250 -74.19 38.92 -15.03
C GLU A 250 -75.47 38.16 -15.30
N SER A 251 -75.42 36.97 -15.89
CA SER A 251 -76.60 36.13 -16.16
C SER A 251 -76.90 35.14 -15.04
N GLY A 252 -76.27 35.28 -13.86
CA GLY A 252 -76.53 34.40 -12.72
C GLY A 252 -75.89 33.00 -12.83
N ARG A 253 -75.00 32.79 -13.79
CA ARG A 253 -74.30 31.49 -14.01
C ARG A 253 -73.00 31.42 -13.30
N ILE A 254 -72.58 30.22 -12.86
CA ILE A 254 -71.27 29.93 -12.26
C ILE A 254 -70.32 29.33 -13.35
N GLY A 255 -69.33 30.12 -13.80
CA GLY A 255 -68.48 29.73 -14.91
C GLY A 255 -69.25 29.40 -16.19
N ASP A 256 -69.00 28.31 -16.87
CA ASP A 256 -69.63 27.85 -18.10
C ASP A 256 -70.85 26.96 -17.85
N ARG A 257 -71.37 26.89 -16.61
CA ARG A 257 -72.55 26.10 -16.28
C ARG A 257 -73.82 26.86 -16.64
N PRO A 258 -74.85 26.20 -17.21
CA PRO A 258 -76.09 26.86 -17.63
C PRO A 258 -76.92 27.44 -16.47
N TYR A 259 -76.64 27.02 -15.23
CA TYR A 259 -77.32 27.48 -14.03
C TYR A 259 -76.37 27.98 -12.97
N ALA A 260 -76.77 29.05 -12.28
CA ALA A 260 -76.03 29.56 -11.13
C ALA A 260 -76.40 28.79 -9.86
N ARG A 261 -75.46 28.79 -8.87
CA ARG A 261 -75.71 28.29 -7.52
C ARG A 261 -76.13 26.82 -7.40
N GLY A 262 -75.33 25.92 -7.98
CA GLY A 262 -75.29 24.50 -7.56
C GLY A 262 -76.51 23.65 -7.94
N ARG A 263 -77.47 24.16 -8.74
CA ARG A 263 -78.46 23.29 -9.35
C ARG A 263 -77.77 22.52 -10.51
N SER A 264 -77.95 21.23 -10.52
CA SER A 264 -77.51 20.40 -11.66
C SER A 264 -78.37 20.80 -12.88
N TYR A 265 -77.72 20.86 -14.04
CA TYR A 265 -78.39 21.05 -15.31
C TYR A 265 -79.24 19.84 -15.60
N ASP A 266 -80.58 20.06 -15.76
CA ASP A 266 -81.53 19.05 -16.21
C ASP A 266 -82.12 19.53 -17.55
N PRO A 267 -81.67 18.88 -18.66
CA PRO A 267 -82.08 19.30 -20.00
C PRO A 267 -83.57 19.01 -20.27
N GLU A 268 -84.19 18.08 -19.54
CA GLU A 268 -85.57 17.70 -19.75
C GLU A 268 -86.54 18.60 -19.01
N HIS A 269 -86.07 19.38 -18.05
CA HIS A 269 -86.92 20.27 -17.25
C HIS A 269 -87.30 21.57 -17.98
N TYR A 270 -86.68 21.90 -19.12
CA TYR A 270 -86.88 23.14 -19.87
C TYR A 270 -87.01 22.90 -21.40
N GLY A 271 -87.35 21.70 -21.80
CA GLY A 271 -87.63 21.34 -23.19
C GLY A 271 -89.12 21.48 -23.45
N GLU A 272 -89.54 22.67 -23.86
CA GLU A 272 -90.63 22.97 -24.81
C GLU A 272 -90.21 24.21 -25.57
#